data_af5db13fa00125caf5266083dd82979d
#
_entry.id   af5db13fa00125caf5266083dd82979d
#
_cell.length_a   1.000
_cell.length_b   1.000
_cell.length_c   1.000
_cell.angle_alpha   90.00
_cell.angle_beta   90.00
_cell.angle_gamma   90.00
#
_symmetry.space_group_name_H-M   'P 1'
#
loop_
_entity.id
_entity.type
_entity.pdbx_description
1 polymer ?
#
loop_
_entity_poly.entity_id
_entity_poly.type
_entity_poly.pdbx_seq_one_letter_code
_entity_poly.pdbx_strand_id
1 'polypeptide(L)'
;MAHRDIDQALAWANDEIHHPTRDWHELCLSFCRSSYGLPPVAPSAIDLWHKIPHHHKHHGPAEAAPRGAFVYFDYPGAGHVTLKARHTLISTDYCHPGKVC
;
A
#
# COMPACT_ATOMS: atom_id res chain seq x y z
N MET A 1 15.70 -3.98 12.94
CA MET A 1 14.67 -4.93 12.52
C MET A 1 14.75 -5.12 11.00
N ALA A 2 14.73 -6.36 10.55
CA ALA A 2 14.79 -6.63 9.12
C ALA A 2 13.47 -6.26 8.45
N HIS A 3 13.55 -5.63 7.30
CA HIS A 3 12.37 -5.37 6.47
C HIS A 3 11.99 -6.67 5.75
N ARG A 4 10.70 -6.79 5.41
CA ARG A 4 10.24 -7.91 4.60
C ARG A 4 10.63 -7.70 3.14
N ASP A 5 10.91 -8.79 2.43
CA ASP A 5 11.06 -8.75 0.97
C ASP A 5 9.66 -8.75 0.31
N ILE A 6 9.62 -8.76 -1.02
CA ILE A 6 8.36 -8.70 -1.76
C ILE A 6 7.46 -9.89 -1.43
N ASP A 7 8.00 -11.11 -1.42
CA ASP A 7 7.21 -12.31 -1.13
C ASP A 7 6.66 -12.27 0.29
N GLN A 8 7.47 -11.87 1.25
CA GLN A 8 7.06 -11.76 2.65
C GLN A 8 6.02 -10.65 2.83
N ALA A 9 6.19 -9.51 2.15
CA ALA A 9 5.25 -8.39 2.23
C ALA A 9 3.88 -8.80 1.69
N LEU A 10 3.84 -9.48 0.56
CA LEU A 10 2.59 -9.93 -0.04
C LEU A 10 1.92 -11.03 0.77
N ALA A 11 2.71 -11.93 1.36
CA ALA A 11 2.18 -12.95 2.27
C ALA A 11 1.56 -12.31 3.52
N TRP A 12 2.23 -11.30 4.09
CA TRP A 12 1.69 -10.55 5.22
C TRP A 12 0.38 -9.85 4.86
N ALA A 13 0.36 -9.18 3.71
CA ALA A 13 -0.84 -8.47 3.24
C ALA A 13 -2.00 -9.43 2.99
N ASN A 14 -1.74 -10.57 2.38
CA ASN A 14 -2.76 -11.59 2.14
C ASN A 14 -3.32 -12.14 3.46
N ASP A 15 -2.47 -12.32 4.45
CA ASP A 15 -2.90 -12.78 5.77
C ASP A 15 -3.82 -11.74 6.43
N GLU A 16 -3.57 -10.45 6.23
CA GLU A 16 -4.44 -9.38 6.74
C GLU A 16 -5.83 -9.37 6.06
N ILE A 17 -5.95 -9.89 4.84
CA ILE A 17 -7.26 -10.07 4.20
C ILE A 17 -8.10 -11.07 4.99
N HIS A 18 -7.50 -12.19 5.36
CA HIS A 18 -8.19 -13.31 6.00
C HIS A 18 -8.24 -13.21 7.53
N HIS A 19 -7.22 -12.63 8.13
CA HIS A 19 -7.07 -12.52 9.58
C HIS A 19 -6.59 -11.14 9.97
N PRO A 20 -7.45 -10.11 9.82
CA PRO A 20 -7.04 -8.73 10.10
C PRO A 20 -6.65 -8.56 11.57
N THR A 21 -5.52 -7.91 11.81
CA THR A 21 -5.00 -7.66 13.15
C THR A 21 -5.48 -6.34 13.73
N ARG A 22 -6.15 -5.51 12.92
CA ARG A 22 -6.67 -4.22 13.36
C ARG A 22 -7.70 -3.68 12.36
N ASP A 23 -8.38 -2.60 12.74
CA ASP A 23 -9.22 -1.82 11.85
C ASP A 23 -8.29 -0.91 11.01
N TRP A 24 -8.35 -1.06 9.70
CA TRP A 24 -7.49 -0.32 8.76
C TRP A 24 -8.18 0.89 8.15
N HIS A 25 -9.30 1.36 8.73
CA HIS A 25 -10.05 2.50 8.17
C HIS A 25 -9.15 3.74 8.00
N GLU A 26 -9.09 4.26 6.77
CA GLU A 26 -8.27 5.41 6.40
C GLU A 26 -6.76 5.24 6.70
N LEU A 27 -6.29 4.00 6.73
CA LEU A 27 -4.89 3.67 7.03
C LEU A 27 -4.16 3.02 5.85
N CYS A 28 -4.45 3.44 4.62
CA CYS A 28 -3.88 2.82 3.43
C CYS A 28 -2.34 2.89 3.41
N LEU A 29 -1.77 4.03 3.75
CA LEU A 29 -0.32 4.16 3.81
C LEU A 29 0.29 3.32 4.93
N SER A 30 -0.34 3.34 6.11
CA SER A 30 0.10 2.52 7.25
C SER A 30 0.08 1.03 6.89
N PHE A 31 -0.94 0.58 6.17
CA PHE A 31 -1.04 -0.80 5.69
C PHE A 31 0.11 -1.15 4.74
N CYS A 32 0.30 -0.34 3.69
CA CYS A 32 1.36 -0.59 2.71
C CYS A 32 2.75 -0.57 3.34
N ARG A 33 3.00 0.42 4.18
CA ARG A 33 4.25 0.55 4.92
C ARG A 33 4.48 -0.67 5.81
N SER A 34 3.45 -1.09 6.55
CA SER A 34 3.53 -2.23 7.46
C SER A 34 3.79 -3.53 6.73
N SER A 35 3.31 -3.68 5.49
CA SER A 35 3.55 -4.90 4.71
C SER A 35 5.05 -5.18 4.54
N TYR A 36 5.86 -4.15 4.43
CA TYR A 36 7.31 -4.26 4.34
C TYR A 36 8.02 -4.09 5.69
N GLY A 37 7.29 -3.79 6.76
CA GLY A 37 7.90 -3.50 8.06
C GLY A 37 8.61 -2.15 8.10
N LEU A 38 8.21 -1.20 7.26
CA LEU A 38 8.82 0.11 7.19
C LEU A 38 8.27 1.05 8.27
N PRO A 39 9.11 1.96 8.81
CA PRO A 39 8.66 2.92 9.80
C PRO A 39 7.77 4.00 9.19
N PRO A 40 7.01 4.76 10.01
CA PRO A 40 6.27 5.91 9.52
C PRO A 40 7.20 6.96 8.92
N VAL A 41 6.92 7.37 7.66
CA VAL A 41 7.76 8.33 6.93
C VAL A 41 6.97 9.53 6.42
N ALA A 42 5.64 9.45 6.42
CA ALA A 42 4.77 10.52 5.97
C ALA A 42 3.38 10.34 6.60
N PRO A 43 2.59 11.43 6.78
CA PRO A 43 1.26 11.31 7.40
C PRO A 43 0.19 10.71 6.50
N SER A 44 0.36 10.78 5.17
CA SER A 44 -0.65 10.28 4.24
C SER A 44 -0.03 9.79 2.93
N ALA A 45 -0.84 9.13 2.10
CA ALA A 45 -0.39 8.62 0.80
C ALA A 45 0.12 9.74 -0.09
N ILE A 46 -0.59 10.87 -0.17
CA ILE A 46 -0.17 11.98 -1.01
C ILE A 46 1.13 12.62 -0.51
N ASP A 47 1.31 12.69 0.80
CA ASP A 47 2.55 13.23 1.38
C ASP A 47 3.75 12.34 1.05
N LEU A 48 3.58 11.03 1.11
CA LEU A 48 4.64 10.11 0.72
C LEU A 48 4.96 10.23 -0.77
N TRP A 49 3.93 10.30 -1.62
CA TRP A 49 4.12 10.48 -3.07
C TRP A 49 4.98 11.71 -3.36
N HIS A 50 4.73 12.82 -2.68
CA HIS A 50 5.51 14.05 -2.87
C HIS A 50 6.95 13.93 -2.38
N LYS A 51 7.22 13.06 -1.42
CA LYS A 51 8.58 12.82 -0.91
C LYS A 51 9.41 11.90 -1.77
N ILE A 52 8.78 11.08 -2.62
CA ILE A 52 9.52 10.15 -3.48
C ILE A 52 10.30 10.94 -4.52
N PRO A 53 11.61 10.67 -4.70
CA PRO A 53 12.39 11.31 -5.77
C PRO A 53 11.77 11.08 -7.14
N HIS A 54 11.81 12.10 -7.97
CA HIS A 54 11.15 12.08 -9.28
C HIS A 54 11.53 10.86 -10.13
N HIS A 55 12.80 10.45 -10.11
CA HIS A 55 13.27 9.31 -10.89
C HIS A 55 12.77 7.95 -10.38
N HIS A 56 12.16 7.90 -9.22
CA HIS A 56 11.50 6.70 -8.70
C HIS A 56 9.99 6.70 -8.91
N LYS A 57 9.43 7.77 -9.50
CA LYS A 57 8.01 7.86 -9.81
C LYS A 57 7.76 7.38 -11.23
N HIS A 58 6.74 6.56 -11.38
CA HIS A 58 6.31 6.05 -12.67
C HIS A 58 4.84 6.37 -12.85
N HIS A 59 4.48 6.82 -14.06
CA HIS A 59 3.09 7.13 -14.41
C HIS A 59 2.61 6.11 -15.43
N GLY A 60 1.36 5.72 -15.33
CA GLY A 60 0.78 4.77 -16.27
C GLY A 60 -0.32 3.94 -15.62
N PRO A 61 -0.83 2.93 -16.32
CA PRO A 61 -1.88 2.08 -15.79
C PRO A 61 -1.36 1.21 -14.65
N ALA A 62 -2.25 0.93 -13.68
CA ALA A 62 -1.90 0.11 -12.51
C ALA A 62 -1.43 -1.29 -12.91
N GLU A 63 -1.94 -1.81 -14.02
CA GLU A 63 -1.55 -3.14 -14.54
C GLU A 63 -0.06 -3.22 -14.87
N ALA A 64 0.55 -2.10 -15.23
CA ALA A 64 1.97 -2.04 -15.58
C ALA A 64 2.89 -1.97 -14.37
N ALA A 65 2.37 -1.74 -13.17
CA ALA A 65 3.19 -1.69 -11.98
C ALA A 65 3.78 -3.06 -11.66
N PRO A 66 5.06 -3.12 -11.26
CA PRO A 66 5.65 -4.41 -10.89
C PRO A 66 5.07 -4.95 -9.58
N ARG A 67 5.10 -6.26 -9.44
CA ARG A 67 4.68 -6.95 -8.21
C ARG A 67 5.46 -6.39 -7.02
N GLY A 68 4.75 -6.06 -5.96
CA GLY A 68 5.33 -5.49 -4.74
C GLY A 68 5.42 -3.98 -4.72
N ALA A 69 5.10 -3.30 -5.82
CA ALA A 69 5.12 -1.84 -5.87
C ALA A 69 3.96 -1.22 -5.11
N PHE A 70 4.16 0.01 -4.64
CA PHE A 70 3.06 0.84 -4.15
C PHE A 70 2.45 1.54 -5.36
N VAL A 71 1.13 1.43 -5.49
CA VAL A 71 0.37 2.08 -6.57
C VAL A 71 -0.50 3.17 -5.96
N TYR A 72 -0.27 4.41 -6.38
CA TYR A 72 -0.92 5.59 -5.83
C TYR A 72 -2.04 6.06 -6.72
N PHE A 73 -3.12 6.52 -6.10
CA PHE A 73 -4.27 7.10 -6.77
C PHE A 73 -4.52 8.51 -6.25
N ASP A 74 -4.82 9.41 -7.15
CA ASP A 74 -5.09 10.82 -6.83
C ASP A 74 -6.54 11.00 -6.38
N TYR A 75 -6.84 10.52 -5.17
CA TYR A 75 -8.14 10.73 -4.56
C TYR A 75 -8.13 12.08 -3.82
N PRO A 76 -9.29 12.76 -3.74
CA PRO A 76 -9.40 14.02 -3.01
C PRO A 76 -8.92 13.86 -1.56
N GLY A 77 -8.21 14.87 -1.07
CA GLY A 77 -7.66 14.89 0.29
C GLY A 77 -6.32 14.19 0.39
N ALA A 78 -6.26 13.11 1.13
CA ALA A 78 -4.99 12.45 1.48
C ALA A 78 -4.43 11.53 0.37
N GLY A 79 -5.15 11.36 -0.74
CA GLY A 79 -4.79 10.38 -1.76
C GLY A 79 -5.05 8.96 -1.29
N HIS A 80 -4.65 7.98 -2.09
CA HIS A 80 -4.78 6.57 -1.74
C HIS A 80 -3.58 5.79 -2.27
N VAL A 81 -3.12 4.82 -1.51
CA VAL A 81 -2.02 3.94 -1.92
C VAL A 81 -2.43 2.49 -1.73
N THR A 82 -2.00 1.65 -2.66
CA THR A 82 -2.28 0.21 -2.66
C THR A 82 -1.00 -0.57 -2.86
N LEU A 83 -1.05 -1.86 -2.56
CA LEU A 83 0.08 -2.77 -2.75
C LEU A 83 -0.19 -3.67 -3.95
N LYS A 84 0.71 -3.68 -4.93
CA LYS A 84 0.55 -4.50 -6.12
C LYS A 84 0.87 -5.95 -5.83
N ALA A 85 -0.11 -6.82 -6.00
CA ALA A 85 0.09 -8.27 -6.09
C ALA A 85 0.37 -8.64 -7.56
N ARG A 86 0.35 -9.91 -7.89
CA ARG A 86 0.71 -10.35 -9.24
C ARG A 86 -0.23 -9.77 -10.31
N HIS A 87 -1.54 -9.86 -10.09
CA HIS A 87 -2.55 -9.43 -11.06
C HIS A 87 -3.58 -8.48 -10.47
N THR A 88 -3.51 -8.20 -9.18
CA THR A 88 -4.49 -7.39 -8.47
C THR A 88 -3.78 -6.40 -7.55
N LEU A 89 -4.57 -5.48 -7.00
CA LEU A 89 -4.13 -4.57 -5.95
C LEU A 89 -4.72 -5.02 -4.62
N ILE A 90 -3.91 -5.01 -3.57
CA ILE A 90 -4.38 -5.23 -2.21
C ILE A 90 -4.52 -3.86 -1.55
N SER A 91 -5.70 -3.57 -1.03
CA SER A 91 -6.04 -2.23 -0.56
C SER A 91 -6.88 -2.29 0.71
N THR A 92 -6.84 -1.18 1.46
CA THR A 92 -7.76 -0.99 2.58
C THR A 92 -8.97 -0.19 2.11
N ASP A 93 -10.11 -0.36 2.80
CA ASP A 93 -11.35 0.42 2.62
C ASP A 93 -12.05 0.23 1.27
N TYR A 94 -11.49 -0.53 0.34
CA TYR A 94 -12.06 -0.66 -1.00
C TYR A 94 -13.34 -1.50 -0.99
N CYS A 95 -13.30 -2.69 -0.41
CA CYS A 95 -14.47 -3.56 -0.33
C CYS A 95 -15.41 -3.14 0.80
N HIS A 96 -14.84 -2.87 1.97
CA HIS A 96 -15.57 -2.38 3.15
C HIS A 96 -14.64 -1.49 3.97
N PRO A 97 -15.18 -0.44 4.62
CA PRO A 97 -14.37 0.41 5.50
C PRO A 97 -13.67 -0.41 6.58
N GLY A 98 -12.38 -0.17 6.74
CA GLY A 98 -11.54 -0.82 7.75
C GLY A 98 -11.03 -2.20 7.37
N LYS A 99 -11.45 -2.76 6.25
CA LYS A 99 -11.05 -4.09 5.80
C LYS A 99 -9.99 -4.04 4.71
N VAL A 100 -9.24 -5.13 4.60
CA VAL A 100 -8.25 -5.32 3.53
C VAL A 100 -8.83 -6.28 2.50
N CYS A 101 -8.66 -5.94 1.23
CA CYS A 101 -9.04 -6.85 0.14
C CYS A 101 -8.18 -6.70 -1.11
#